data_b7bcf66e5d1fb55a27aedab29d9177ef
#
_entry.id   b7bcf66e5d1fb55a27aedab29d9177ef
#
_cell.length_a   1.000
_cell.length_b   1.000
_cell.length_c   1.000
_cell.angle_alpha   90.00
_cell.angle_beta   90.00
_cell.angle_gamma   90.00
#
_symmetry.space_group_name_H-M   'P 1'
#
loop_
_entity.id
_entity.type
_entity.pdbx_description
1 polymer ?
#
loop_
_entity_poly.entity_id
_entity_poly.type
_entity_poly.pdbx_seq_one_letter_code
_entity_poly.pdbx_strand_id
1 'polypeptide(L)'
;MAPPRSGSDAFVAVADPTRRAILDFLRQGDAPFADIAERFPMSAPAISRHLRVLREARLVRESRAGRDKRQRIYRLAPAPLRDVVEWARVYQSYWEGNVARLKHH
;
A
#
# COMPACT_ATOMS: atom_id res chain seq x y z
N MET A 1 21.18 15.76 2.61
CA MET A 1 20.09 15.71 3.60
C MET A 1 19.20 14.54 3.30
N ALA A 2 18.89 13.74 4.34
CA ALA A 2 18.02 12.58 4.17
C ALA A 2 16.56 13.04 4.02
N PRO A 3 15.79 12.43 3.10
CA PRO A 3 14.36 12.73 3.00
C PRO A 3 13.62 12.27 4.26
N PRO A 4 12.43 12.82 4.52
CA PRO A 4 11.61 12.35 5.62
C PRO A 4 11.36 10.85 5.52
N ARG A 5 11.48 10.16 6.64
CA ARG A 5 11.35 8.70 6.68
C ARG A 5 10.01 8.21 6.18
N SER A 6 8.92 8.87 6.58
CA SER A 6 7.59 8.46 6.20
C SER A 6 7.39 8.48 4.69
N GLY A 7 7.91 9.52 4.02
CA GLY A 7 7.82 9.62 2.57
C GLY A 7 8.61 8.52 1.89
N SER A 8 9.86 8.29 2.35
CA SER A 8 10.70 7.22 1.80
C SER A 8 10.05 5.86 1.99
N ASP A 9 9.51 5.58 3.16
CA ASP A 9 8.90 4.30 3.46
C ASP A 9 7.69 4.04 2.56
N ALA A 10 6.85 5.04 2.32
CA ALA A 10 5.70 4.89 1.45
C ALA A 10 6.13 4.59 0.01
N PHE A 11 7.15 5.28 -0.50
CA PHE A 11 7.65 5.03 -1.85
C PHE A 11 8.21 3.63 -1.99
N VAL A 12 8.99 3.19 -1.01
CA VAL A 12 9.54 1.83 -1.00
C VAL A 12 8.41 0.80 -0.97
N ALA A 13 7.42 1.03 -0.11
CA ALA A 13 6.32 0.09 0.06
C ALA A 13 5.53 -0.10 -1.22
N VAL A 14 5.24 0.99 -1.96
CA VAL A 14 4.44 0.89 -3.19
C VAL A 14 5.26 0.56 -4.43
N ALA A 15 6.56 0.38 -4.29
CA ALA A 15 7.40 0.01 -5.43
C ALA A 15 7.16 -1.44 -5.87
N ASP A 16 6.63 -2.27 -5.01
CA ASP A 16 6.40 -3.69 -5.29
C ASP A 16 4.94 -3.94 -5.70
N PRO A 17 4.70 -4.62 -6.83
CA PRO A 17 3.33 -4.85 -7.31
C PRO A 17 2.50 -5.72 -6.37
N THR A 18 3.11 -6.69 -5.68
CA THR A 18 2.37 -7.51 -4.72
C THR A 18 1.89 -6.67 -3.55
N ARG A 19 2.75 -5.79 -3.04
CA ARG A 19 2.34 -4.90 -1.95
C ARG A 19 1.22 -3.97 -2.37
N ARG A 20 1.26 -3.43 -3.59
CA ARG A 20 0.13 -2.64 -4.11
C ARG A 20 -1.15 -3.46 -4.16
N ALA A 21 -1.06 -4.72 -4.59
CA ALA A 21 -2.23 -5.60 -4.66
C ALA A 21 -2.79 -5.89 -3.27
N ILE A 22 -1.93 -6.03 -2.27
CA ILE A 22 -2.38 -6.22 -0.88
C ILE A 22 -3.14 -4.97 -0.40
N LEU A 23 -2.61 -3.78 -0.69
CA LEU A 23 -3.31 -2.54 -0.34
C LEU A 23 -4.67 -2.47 -1.02
N ASP A 24 -4.74 -2.84 -2.30
CA ASP A 24 -6.00 -2.86 -3.05
C ASP A 24 -7.00 -3.83 -2.43
N PHE A 25 -6.52 -4.98 -1.98
CA PHE A 25 -7.36 -5.96 -1.30
C PHE A 25 -7.93 -5.39 0.00
N LEU A 26 -7.07 -4.75 0.81
CA LEU A 26 -7.48 -4.17 2.09
C LEU A 26 -8.35 -2.93 1.92
N ARG A 27 -8.32 -2.29 0.77
CA ARG A 27 -9.21 -1.17 0.46
C ARG A 27 -10.68 -1.60 0.51
N GLN A 28 -10.95 -2.87 0.25
CA GLN A 28 -12.30 -3.41 0.25
C GLN A 28 -12.80 -3.72 1.67
N GLY A 29 -11.91 -3.80 2.64
CA GLY A 29 -12.26 -4.06 4.03
C GLY A 29 -11.08 -4.69 4.77
N ASP A 30 -11.16 -4.64 6.09
CA ASP A 30 -10.16 -5.26 6.95
C ASP A 30 -10.16 -6.77 6.72
N ALA A 31 -9.00 -7.41 6.84
CA ALA A 31 -8.89 -8.83 6.58
C ALA A 31 -7.91 -9.50 7.55
N PRO A 32 -8.22 -10.73 7.99
CA PRO A 32 -7.27 -11.51 8.77
C PRO A 32 -6.12 -12.00 7.88
N PHE A 33 -4.98 -12.26 8.51
CA PHE A 33 -3.80 -12.76 7.81
C PHE A 33 -4.12 -13.96 6.92
N ALA A 34 -4.93 -14.89 7.43
CA ALA A 34 -5.28 -16.11 6.68
C ALA A 34 -5.94 -15.78 5.34
N ASP A 35 -6.82 -14.79 5.31
CA ASP A 35 -7.51 -14.41 4.09
C ASP A 35 -6.53 -13.77 3.08
N ILE A 36 -5.61 -12.96 3.59
CA ILE A 36 -4.59 -12.36 2.73
C ILE A 36 -3.69 -13.45 2.15
N ALA A 37 -3.23 -14.36 3.00
CA ALA A 37 -2.35 -15.46 2.58
C ALA A 37 -3.02 -16.36 1.54
N GLU A 38 -4.31 -16.59 1.68
CA GLU A 38 -5.08 -17.41 0.75
C GLU A 38 -5.26 -16.70 -0.60
N ARG A 39 -5.39 -15.38 -0.58
CA ARG A 39 -5.67 -14.58 -1.78
C ARG A 39 -4.50 -14.53 -2.76
N PHE A 40 -3.28 -14.64 -2.28
CA PHE A 40 -2.10 -14.44 -3.11
C PHE A 40 -1.29 -15.72 -3.26
N PRO A 41 -0.79 -16.04 -4.48
CA PRO A 41 -0.08 -17.29 -4.76
C PRO A 41 1.38 -17.23 -4.32
N MET A 42 1.61 -17.09 -3.03
CA MET A 42 2.97 -17.09 -2.47
C MET A 42 2.92 -17.63 -1.05
N SER A 43 4.10 -17.93 -0.50
CA SER A 43 4.19 -18.54 0.82
C SER A 43 3.74 -17.57 1.92
N ALA A 44 3.27 -18.13 3.03
CA ALA A 44 2.89 -17.34 4.19
C ALA A 44 4.05 -16.46 4.70
N PRO A 45 5.30 -16.97 4.79
CA PRO A 45 6.41 -16.09 5.16
C PRO A 45 6.63 -14.93 4.21
N ALA A 46 6.41 -15.12 2.91
CA ALA A 46 6.56 -14.04 1.92
C ALA A 46 5.48 -12.98 2.14
N ILE A 47 4.23 -13.40 2.34
CA ILE A 47 3.13 -12.48 2.65
C ILE A 47 3.43 -11.72 3.94
N SER A 48 3.92 -12.43 4.96
CA SER A 48 4.26 -11.82 6.24
C SER A 48 5.32 -10.73 6.08
N ARG A 49 6.30 -10.95 5.22
CA ARG A 49 7.35 -9.98 4.91
C ARG A 49 6.79 -8.74 4.23
N HIS A 50 5.91 -8.93 3.24
CA HIS A 50 5.26 -7.80 2.57
C HIS A 50 4.42 -6.97 3.54
N LEU A 51 3.68 -7.64 4.42
CA LEU A 51 2.87 -6.95 5.42
C LEU A 51 3.74 -6.18 6.41
N ARG A 52 4.93 -6.71 6.74
CA ARG A 52 5.86 -5.98 7.61
C ARG A 52 6.32 -4.69 6.95
N VAL A 53 6.69 -4.73 5.67
CA VAL A 53 7.12 -3.53 4.95
C VAL A 53 5.99 -2.49 4.93
N LEU A 54 4.78 -2.94 4.63
CA LEU A 54 3.61 -2.05 4.62
C LEU A 54 3.33 -1.46 6.00
N ARG A 55 3.50 -2.25 7.05
CA ARG A 55 3.28 -1.79 8.42
C ARG A 55 4.35 -0.78 8.84
N GLU A 56 5.60 -1.03 8.48
CA GLU A 56 6.70 -0.09 8.77
C GLU A 56 6.49 1.23 8.04
N ALA A 57 5.90 1.19 6.85
CA ALA A 57 5.53 2.39 6.10
C ALA A 57 4.24 3.04 6.61
N ARG A 58 3.61 2.45 7.62
CA ARG A 58 2.35 2.92 8.22
C ARG A 58 1.18 2.94 7.23
N LEU A 59 1.26 2.09 6.22
CA LEU A 59 0.19 1.93 5.22
C LEU A 59 -0.83 0.89 5.64
N VAL A 60 -0.48 0.01 6.57
CA VAL A 60 -1.41 -0.92 7.19
C VAL A 60 -1.20 -0.91 8.69
N ARG A 61 -2.27 -1.24 9.40
CA ARG A 61 -2.24 -1.43 10.85
C ARG A 61 -2.60 -2.88 11.15
N GLU A 62 -1.93 -3.43 12.14
CA GLU A 62 -2.20 -4.78 12.61
C GLU A 62 -2.87 -4.71 13.96
N SER A 63 -3.93 -5.50 14.16
CA SER A 63 -4.57 -5.66 15.45
C SER A 63 -4.81 -7.15 15.70
N ARG A 64 -5.11 -7.48 16.94
CA ARG A 64 -5.42 -8.85 17.34
C ARG A 64 -6.90 -8.97 17.61
N ALA A 65 -7.48 -10.08 17.17
CA ALA A 65 -8.91 -10.33 17.32
C ALA A 65 -9.15 -11.79 17.66
N GLY A 66 -10.40 -12.11 17.97
CA GLY A 66 -10.78 -13.46 18.37
C GLY A 66 -10.73 -13.61 19.87
N ARG A 67 -11.21 -14.76 20.35
CA ARG A 67 -11.38 -15.05 21.77
C ARG A 67 -10.07 -14.94 22.54
N ASP A 68 -8.99 -15.46 21.98
CA ASP A 68 -7.67 -15.48 22.60
C ASP A 68 -6.70 -14.52 21.92
N LYS A 69 -7.20 -13.63 21.08
CA LYS A 69 -6.42 -12.61 20.37
C LYS A 69 -5.29 -13.20 19.55
N ARG A 70 -5.49 -14.36 18.98
CA ARG A 70 -4.50 -15.00 18.11
C ARG A 70 -4.62 -14.59 16.66
N GLN A 71 -5.80 -14.12 16.26
CA GLN A 71 -6.04 -13.73 14.87
C GLN A 71 -5.48 -12.35 14.60
N ARG A 72 -4.59 -12.24 13.62
CA ARG A 72 -4.04 -10.97 13.18
C ARG A 72 -4.96 -10.38 12.11
N ILE A 73 -5.45 -9.17 12.35
CA ILE A 73 -6.31 -8.45 11.43
C ILE A 73 -5.55 -7.25 10.89
N TYR A 74 -5.60 -7.06 9.58
CA TYR A 74 -4.92 -5.96 8.90
C TYR A 74 -5.92 -4.96 8.36
N ARG A 75 -5.61 -3.69 8.53
CA ARG A 75 -6.44 -2.58 8.10
C ARG A 75 -5.61 -1.61 7.27
N LEU A 76 -6.19 -1.14 6.15
CA LEU A 76 -5.57 -0.11 5.34
C LEU A 76 -5.50 1.22 6.11
N ALA A 77 -4.34 1.87 6.04
CA ALA A 77 -4.12 3.22 6.58
C ALA A 77 -3.49 4.06 5.47
N PRO A 78 -4.30 4.67 4.59
CA PRO A 78 -3.78 5.25 3.33
C PRO A 78 -3.08 6.59 3.47
N ALA A 79 -3.08 7.22 4.67
CA ALA A 79 -2.54 8.57 4.84
C ALA A 79 -1.11 8.76 4.28
N PRO A 80 -0.16 7.81 4.47
CA PRO A 80 1.19 8.03 3.92
C PRO A 80 1.26 8.04 2.39
N LEU A 81 0.22 7.55 1.69
CA LEU A 81 0.18 7.63 0.24
C LEU A 81 0.10 9.06 -0.25
N ARG A 82 -0.27 9.99 0.62
CA ARG A 82 -0.30 11.41 0.29
C ARG A 82 1.05 11.90 -0.21
N ASP A 83 2.14 11.41 0.35
CA ASP A 83 3.48 11.79 -0.08
C ASP A 83 3.75 11.35 -1.51
N VAL A 84 3.29 10.16 -1.88
CA VAL A 84 3.44 9.64 -3.24
C VAL A 84 2.61 10.49 -4.21
N VAL A 85 1.38 10.82 -3.85
CA VAL A 85 0.50 11.65 -4.65
C VAL A 85 1.09 13.05 -4.83
N GLU A 86 1.61 13.65 -3.77
CA GLU A 86 2.23 14.97 -3.84
C GLU A 86 3.44 14.98 -4.78
N TRP A 87 4.28 13.96 -4.68
CA TRP A 87 5.42 13.84 -5.60
C TRP A 87 4.96 13.71 -7.05
N ALA A 88 3.95 12.86 -7.29
CA ALA A 88 3.47 12.59 -8.65
C ALA A 88 2.70 13.76 -9.26
N ARG A 89 2.19 14.65 -8.42
CA ARG A 89 1.32 15.74 -8.87
C ARG A 89 1.97 16.64 -9.92
N VAL A 90 3.28 16.90 -9.78
CA VAL A 90 3.96 17.75 -10.75
C VAL A 90 3.98 17.13 -12.15
N TYR A 91 3.87 15.81 -12.24
CA TYR A 91 3.86 15.11 -13.53
C TYR A 91 2.46 14.99 -14.11
N GLN A 92 1.45 15.23 -13.31
CA GLN A 92 0.06 15.12 -13.76
C GLN A 92 -0.23 16.09 -14.90
N SER A 93 0.31 17.31 -14.83
CA SER A 93 0.13 18.31 -15.86
C SER A 93 0.74 17.88 -17.20
N TYR A 94 1.81 17.09 -17.19
CA TYR A 94 2.39 16.52 -18.42
C TYR A 94 1.40 15.59 -19.10
N TRP A 95 0.79 14.70 -18.34
CA TRP A 95 -0.16 13.72 -18.89
C TRP A 95 -1.42 14.42 -19.40
N GLU A 96 -1.98 15.32 -18.61
CA GLU A 96 -3.17 16.05 -18.97
C GLU A 96 -2.93 16.97 -20.16
N GLY A 97 -1.77 17.64 -20.20
CA GLY A 97 -1.40 18.47 -21.31
C GLY A 97 -1.28 17.70 -22.62
N ASN A 98 -0.67 16.52 -22.57
CA ASN A 98 -0.53 15.66 -23.74
C ASN A 98 -1.89 15.17 -24.24
N VAL A 99 -2.78 14.78 -23.32
CA VAL A 99 -4.12 14.35 -23.67
C VAL A 99 -4.91 15.51 -24.30
N ALA A 100 -4.81 16.69 -23.72
CA ALA A 100 -5.49 17.87 -24.26
C ALA A 100 -5.01 18.19 -25.68
N ARG A 101 -3.70 18.11 -25.93
CA ARG A 101 -3.15 18.34 -27.27
C ARG A 101 -3.66 17.32 -28.27
N LEU A 102 -3.71 16.05 -27.87
CA LEU A 102 -4.24 15.00 -28.75
C LEU A 102 -5.70 15.23 -29.09
N LYS A 103 -6.49 15.72 -28.15
CA LYS A 103 -7.89 15.99 -28.36
C LYS A 103 -8.14 17.14 -29.31
N HIS A 104 -7.21 18.07 -29.39
CA HIS A 104 -7.35 19.25 -30.26
C HIS A 104 -6.85 19.01 -31.67
N HIS A 105 -6.24 17.89 -31.94
CA HIS A 105 -5.83 17.48 -33.25
C HIS A 105 -6.77 16.42 -33.80
#